data_dbf06239035546378c4eef8b72b8b24c
#
_entry.id   dbf06239035546378c4eef8b72b8b24c
#
_cell.length_a   1.000
_cell.length_b   1.000
_cell.length_c   1.000
_cell.angle_alpha   90.00
_cell.angle_beta   90.00
_cell.angle_gamma   90.00
#
_symmetry.space_group_name_H-M   'P 1'
#
loop_
_entity.id
_entity.type
_entity.pdbx_description
1 polymer ?
#
loop_
_entity_poly.entity_id
_entity_poly.type
_entity_poly.pdbx_seq_one_letter_code
_entity_poly.pdbx_strand_id
1 'polypeptide(L)'
;MSIYMLVLMGTCMIVFMGFAFDLGRLYLNRAEVQTIANAMALSAAQNLIGTDTSETNAIDASAQAARIVDNKGNRYDFGGITLGEGTSNLRSEVPVPSFYDTMSGATGSGDGGLGPTASGNTARFARVEVRADAPLVFFALLQVAADRKVPVAAAAVAGVSAPLCSACGIEPLAVAAQSTDDTTDFGFVRGTRYTFYFSCTGNPTPPALGDAATRVQYLLLNRYDTEAVNFTQEDTQLFRNGNNGIPPSSSLGKACLTIGNTEQIWATASPRLCSQTAPNPSVQQFLCGLNNRFDNSLPDAACQAINDVALLNTGIPVDTDVTDVADYSAYAGRGRRIITVSVVDVLSGTADMTVLGFRQFLVMPNPGVTSISPSDGPGRFIATYIGNPAPLKQGRFGSCGVQSGPGKVVLH
;
A
#
# COMPACT_ATOMS: atom_id res chain seq x y z
N MET A 1 71.00 9.53 -7.07
CA MET A 1 70.04 8.62 -6.48
C MET A 1 68.71 9.27 -6.06
N SER A 2 68.71 10.55 -5.57
CA SER A 2 67.48 11.20 -5.04
C SER A 2 66.38 11.45 -6.09
N ILE A 3 66.71 11.81 -7.32
CA ILE A 3 65.72 12.13 -8.38
C ILE A 3 64.90 10.91 -8.80
N TYR A 4 65.52 9.75 -8.96
CA TYR A 4 64.83 8.51 -9.29
C TYR A 4 63.87 8.07 -8.19
N MET A 5 64.25 8.22 -6.91
CA MET A 5 63.40 7.94 -5.77
C MET A 5 62.18 8.91 -5.72
N LEU A 6 62.35 10.18 -6.04
CA LEU A 6 61.34 11.17 -6.02
C LEU A 6 60.31 10.94 -7.16
N VAL A 7 60.78 10.57 -8.35
CA VAL A 7 59.92 10.20 -9.48
C VAL A 7 59.13 8.95 -9.17
N LEU A 8 59.77 7.92 -8.63
CA LEU A 8 59.11 6.67 -8.27
C LEU A 8 58.04 6.88 -7.19
N MET A 9 58.36 7.67 -6.16
CA MET A 9 57.41 8.00 -5.09
C MET A 9 56.22 8.83 -5.62
N GLY A 10 56.48 9.81 -6.49
CA GLY A 10 55.44 10.60 -7.13
C GLY A 10 54.51 9.75 -8.02
N THR A 11 55.08 8.84 -8.79
CA THR A 11 54.29 7.92 -9.63
C THR A 11 53.42 6.98 -8.77
N CYS A 12 53.98 6.42 -7.69
CA CYS A 12 53.21 5.58 -6.75
C CYS A 12 52.03 6.39 -6.12
N MET A 13 52.27 7.64 -5.69
CA MET A 13 51.20 8.49 -5.15
C MET A 13 50.07 8.72 -6.14
N ILE A 14 50.37 9.01 -7.40
CA ILE A 14 49.39 9.21 -8.46
C ILE A 14 48.56 7.94 -8.67
N VAL A 15 49.21 6.76 -8.74
CA VAL A 15 48.54 5.47 -8.89
C VAL A 15 47.62 5.18 -7.73
N PHE A 16 48.05 5.39 -6.48
CA PHE A 16 47.23 5.18 -5.29
C PHE A 16 46.06 6.17 -5.23
N MET A 17 46.26 7.42 -5.60
CA MET A 17 45.20 8.43 -5.66
C MET A 17 44.15 8.06 -6.73
N GLY A 18 44.61 7.63 -7.91
CA GLY A 18 43.72 7.15 -8.97
C GLY A 18 42.89 5.94 -8.56
N PHE A 19 43.55 4.96 -7.88
CA PHE A 19 42.86 3.81 -7.34
C PHE A 19 41.79 4.20 -6.30
N ALA A 20 42.16 5.05 -5.36
CA ALA A 20 41.22 5.52 -4.34
C ALA A 20 40.00 6.24 -4.94
N PHE A 21 40.22 7.03 -6.01
CA PHE A 21 39.16 7.73 -6.71
C PHE A 21 38.21 6.76 -7.43
N ASP A 22 38.71 5.81 -8.21
CA ASP A 22 37.89 4.85 -8.94
C ASP A 22 37.14 3.91 -7.95
N LEU A 23 37.79 3.50 -6.86
CA LEU A 23 37.14 2.68 -5.82
C LEU A 23 36.01 3.45 -5.13
N GLY A 24 36.22 4.74 -4.83
CA GLY A 24 35.18 5.62 -4.27
C GLY A 24 33.96 5.72 -5.19
N ARG A 25 34.19 5.86 -6.50
CA ARG A 25 33.11 5.87 -7.50
C ARG A 25 32.37 4.56 -7.60
N LEU A 26 33.08 3.44 -7.60
CA LEU A 26 32.46 2.12 -7.63
C LEU A 26 31.57 1.90 -6.40
N TYR A 27 32.02 2.35 -5.23
CA TYR A 27 31.22 2.28 -4.01
C TYR A 27 29.92 3.12 -4.10
N LEU A 28 30.03 4.35 -4.62
CA LEU A 28 28.86 5.22 -4.84
C LEU A 28 27.89 4.60 -5.85
N ASN A 29 28.39 4.12 -6.98
CA ASN A 29 27.57 3.47 -8.00
C ASN A 29 26.86 2.23 -7.43
N ARG A 30 27.53 1.44 -6.58
CA ARG A 30 26.89 0.31 -5.91
C ARG A 30 25.76 0.74 -4.97
N ALA A 31 25.92 1.85 -4.24
CA ALA A 31 24.89 2.38 -3.37
C ALA A 31 23.65 2.87 -4.17
N GLU A 32 23.87 3.48 -5.33
CA GLU A 32 22.79 3.88 -6.23
C GLU A 32 22.04 2.68 -6.79
N VAL A 33 22.75 1.69 -7.31
CA VAL A 33 22.15 0.45 -7.83
C VAL A 33 21.34 -0.26 -6.73
N GLN A 34 21.84 -0.27 -5.48
CA GLN A 34 21.11 -0.81 -4.35
C GLN A 34 19.84 -0.01 -4.04
N THR A 35 19.90 1.32 -4.13
CA THR A 35 18.72 2.18 -3.91
C THR A 35 17.65 1.92 -4.96
N ILE A 36 18.04 1.75 -6.21
CA ILE A 36 17.12 1.39 -7.31
C ILE A 36 16.51 0.01 -7.05
N ALA A 37 17.32 -0.99 -6.73
CA ALA A 37 16.85 -2.34 -6.42
C ALA A 37 15.83 -2.33 -5.27
N ASN A 38 16.11 -1.58 -4.19
CA ASN A 38 15.21 -1.42 -3.06
C ASN A 38 13.87 -0.77 -3.45
N ALA A 39 13.92 0.32 -4.23
CA ALA A 39 12.72 1.02 -4.68
C ALA A 39 11.85 0.12 -5.57
N MET A 40 12.47 -0.61 -6.49
CA MET A 40 11.80 -1.55 -7.39
C MET A 40 11.16 -2.70 -6.60
N ALA A 41 11.89 -3.33 -5.68
CA ALA A 41 11.38 -4.43 -4.87
C ALA A 41 10.21 -4.00 -3.99
N LEU A 42 10.33 -2.84 -3.30
CA LEU A 42 9.24 -2.28 -2.49
C LEU A 42 8.00 -1.97 -3.33
N SER A 43 8.18 -1.36 -4.49
CA SER A 43 7.07 -1.02 -5.39
C SER A 43 6.37 -2.27 -5.93
N ALA A 44 7.14 -3.31 -6.30
CA ALA A 44 6.59 -4.59 -6.71
C ALA A 44 5.77 -5.22 -5.57
N ALA A 45 6.35 -5.35 -4.38
CA ALA A 45 5.71 -6.01 -3.24
C ALA A 45 4.41 -5.29 -2.78
N GLN A 46 4.30 -3.97 -2.98
CA GLN A 46 3.07 -3.23 -2.67
C GLN A 46 1.88 -3.62 -3.55
N ASN A 47 2.13 -4.18 -4.72
CA ASN A 47 1.11 -4.63 -5.66
C ASN A 47 0.80 -6.12 -5.56
N LEU A 48 1.44 -6.86 -4.65
CA LEU A 48 1.15 -8.26 -4.38
C LEU A 48 -0.08 -8.35 -3.45
N ILE A 49 -1.25 -8.14 -4.03
CA ILE A 49 -2.53 -8.11 -3.31
C ILE A 49 -3.28 -9.45 -3.32
N GLY A 50 -2.68 -10.51 -3.86
CA GLY A 50 -3.26 -11.85 -3.86
C GLY A 50 -4.30 -12.09 -4.95
N THR A 51 -4.19 -11.43 -6.10
CA THR A 51 -5.03 -11.64 -7.29
C THR A 51 -4.20 -12.17 -8.45
N ASP A 52 -4.85 -12.75 -9.47
CA ASP A 52 -4.16 -13.31 -10.63
C ASP A 52 -3.38 -12.26 -11.43
N THR A 53 -3.81 -11.01 -11.37
CA THR A 53 -3.14 -9.86 -12.03
C THR A 53 -2.07 -9.20 -11.16
N SER A 54 -1.90 -9.63 -9.91
CA SER A 54 -0.94 -9.00 -8.96
C SER A 54 0.48 -8.98 -9.49
N GLU A 55 0.92 -10.05 -10.15
CA GLU A 55 2.26 -10.15 -10.73
C GLU A 55 2.47 -9.11 -11.84
N THR A 56 1.53 -8.99 -12.78
CA THR A 56 1.60 -7.99 -13.86
C THR A 56 1.62 -6.57 -13.29
N ASN A 57 0.75 -6.27 -12.34
CA ASN A 57 0.72 -4.97 -11.66
C ASN A 57 2.03 -4.68 -10.91
N ALA A 58 2.64 -5.70 -10.30
CA ALA A 58 3.92 -5.58 -9.59
C ALA A 58 5.08 -5.32 -10.55
N ILE A 59 5.11 -5.96 -11.72
CA ILE A 59 6.12 -5.71 -12.77
C ILE A 59 6.01 -4.27 -13.26
N ASP A 60 4.81 -3.81 -13.60
CA ASP A 60 4.57 -2.43 -14.06
C ASP A 60 5.00 -1.40 -13.01
N ALA A 61 4.62 -1.62 -11.75
CA ALA A 61 4.97 -0.72 -10.66
C ALA A 61 6.47 -0.69 -10.38
N SER A 62 7.15 -1.83 -10.49
CA SER A 62 8.60 -1.94 -10.37
C SER A 62 9.30 -1.16 -11.48
N ALA A 63 8.87 -1.34 -12.73
CA ALA A 63 9.40 -0.61 -13.88
C ALA A 63 9.20 0.90 -13.75
N GLN A 64 8.04 1.33 -13.26
CA GLN A 64 7.76 2.74 -13.00
C GLN A 64 8.66 3.31 -11.90
N ALA A 65 8.91 2.55 -10.83
CA ALA A 65 9.81 2.96 -9.75
C ALA A 65 11.23 3.18 -10.24
N ALA A 66 11.74 2.30 -11.11
CA ALA A 66 13.05 2.46 -11.75
C ALA A 66 13.13 3.77 -12.55
N ARG A 67 12.11 4.07 -13.37
CA ARG A 67 12.05 5.32 -14.17
C ARG A 67 11.98 6.58 -13.30
N ILE A 68 11.27 6.55 -12.18
CA ILE A 68 11.20 7.69 -11.26
C ILE A 68 12.56 7.98 -10.62
N VAL A 69 13.29 6.95 -10.24
CA VAL A 69 14.63 7.10 -9.65
C VAL A 69 15.60 7.67 -10.69
N ASP A 70 15.54 7.16 -11.92
CA ASP A 70 16.37 7.60 -13.03
C ASP A 70 16.07 9.06 -13.43
N ASN A 71 14.78 9.42 -13.60
CA ASN A 71 14.35 10.75 -14.02
C ASN A 71 14.62 11.88 -13.01
N LYS A 72 14.82 11.57 -11.74
CA LYS A 72 15.16 12.58 -10.73
C LYS A 72 16.64 12.96 -10.70
N GLY A 73 17.41 12.45 -11.66
CA GLY A 73 18.85 12.61 -11.69
C GLY A 73 19.46 11.87 -10.50
N ASN A 74 20.16 10.81 -10.75
CA ASN A 74 20.94 10.15 -9.71
C ASN A 74 21.77 11.20 -9.02
N ARG A 75 21.58 11.35 -7.71
CA ARG A 75 22.27 12.34 -6.88
C ARG A 75 23.80 12.23 -7.01
N TYR A 76 24.25 11.10 -7.51
CA TYR A 76 25.63 10.69 -7.65
C TYR A 76 25.96 10.25 -9.09
N ASP A 77 25.30 10.82 -10.09
CA ASP A 77 25.56 10.54 -11.51
C ASP A 77 26.98 10.98 -11.87
N PHE A 78 27.94 10.13 -11.58
CA PHE A 78 29.34 10.31 -11.96
C PHE A 78 29.64 9.79 -13.38
N GLY A 79 28.68 9.62 -14.23
CA GLY A 79 28.88 9.16 -15.59
C GLY A 79 27.72 8.37 -16.18
N GLY A 80 26.50 8.69 -15.75
CA GLY A 80 25.29 8.20 -16.41
C GLY A 80 25.05 6.71 -16.17
N ILE A 81 24.68 6.33 -14.94
CA ILE A 81 23.94 5.09 -14.75
C ILE A 81 22.52 5.39 -15.19
N THR A 82 22.24 5.19 -16.46
CA THR A 82 20.89 5.27 -17.01
C THR A 82 20.36 3.85 -17.15
N LEU A 83 19.33 3.51 -16.39
CA LEU A 83 18.47 2.35 -16.66
C LEU A 83 17.45 2.80 -17.72
N GLY A 84 17.81 2.74 -18.99
CA GLY A 84 16.91 3.29 -20.00
C GLY A 84 17.10 2.69 -21.37
N GLU A 85 16.02 2.71 -22.12
CA GLU A 85 15.96 2.29 -23.49
C GLU A 85 17.00 3.04 -24.35
N GLY A 86 17.93 2.31 -24.96
CA GLY A 86 18.55 2.76 -26.19
C GLY A 86 19.89 3.44 -26.12
N THR A 87 20.62 3.45 -25.02
CA THR A 87 22.03 3.87 -25.05
C THR A 87 22.96 2.67 -24.92
N SER A 88 23.90 2.58 -25.80
CA SER A 88 24.87 1.46 -26.00
C SER A 88 25.76 1.11 -24.80
N ASN A 89 25.48 1.67 -23.65
CA ASN A 89 26.31 1.58 -22.45
C ASN A 89 25.66 0.91 -21.26
N LEU A 90 24.41 0.49 -21.37
CA LEU A 90 23.62 -0.10 -20.31
C LEU A 90 22.89 -1.32 -20.85
N ARG A 91 22.68 -2.30 -20.01
CA ARG A 91 21.76 -3.37 -20.35
C ARG A 91 20.40 -2.71 -20.53
N SER A 92 19.88 -2.82 -21.74
CA SER A 92 18.70 -2.10 -22.24
C SER A 92 17.37 -2.54 -21.61
N GLU A 93 17.38 -3.35 -20.59
CA GLU A 93 16.17 -3.92 -20.01
C GLU A 93 16.06 -3.55 -18.53
N VAL A 94 14.95 -2.91 -18.18
CA VAL A 94 14.54 -2.76 -16.78
C VAL A 94 14.44 -4.15 -16.18
N PRO A 95 15.11 -4.45 -15.05
CA PRO A 95 15.06 -5.76 -14.44
C PRO A 95 13.62 -6.15 -14.09
N VAL A 96 13.22 -7.36 -14.47
CA VAL A 96 11.91 -7.90 -14.11
C VAL A 96 12.01 -8.53 -12.72
N PRO A 97 11.11 -8.19 -11.79
CA PRO A 97 11.04 -8.85 -10.49
C PRO A 97 10.78 -10.35 -10.61
N SER A 98 11.38 -11.13 -9.73
CA SER A 98 11.03 -12.54 -9.52
C SER A 98 10.15 -12.66 -8.27
N PHE A 99 9.13 -13.52 -8.32
CA PHE A 99 8.12 -13.61 -7.27
C PHE A 99 8.23 -14.95 -6.52
N TYR A 100 7.97 -14.90 -5.21
CA TYR A 100 8.10 -16.03 -4.31
C TYR A 100 6.97 -16.02 -3.29
N ASP A 101 6.57 -17.20 -2.85
CA ASP A 101 5.59 -17.41 -1.77
C ASP A 101 6.23 -17.36 -0.37
N THR A 102 7.53 -17.69 -0.29
CA THR A 102 8.29 -17.73 0.96
C THR A 102 9.52 -16.82 0.94
N MET A 103 9.89 -16.34 2.11
CA MET A 103 11.11 -15.54 2.28
C MET A 103 12.37 -16.34 1.99
N SER A 104 12.43 -17.61 2.39
CA SER A 104 13.59 -18.49 2.14
C SER A 104 13.81 -18.70 0.65
N GLY A 105 12.75 -18.87 -0.14
CA GLY A 105 12.81 -18.91 -1.59
C GLY A 105 13.36 -17.61 -2.18
N ALA A 106 12.88 -16.46 -1.72
CA ALA A 106 13.29 -15.16 -2.22
C ALA A 106 14.75 -14.80 -1.89
N THR A 107 15.23 -15.21 -0.72
CA THR A 107 16.63 -14.94 -0.28
C THR A 107 17.63 -16.00 -0.72
N GLY A 108 17.16 -17.14 -1.21
CA GLY A 108 18.03 -18.26 -1.57
C GLY A 108 18.59 -19.04 -0.38
N SER A 109 17.99 -18.87 0.80
CA SER A 109 18.46 -19.50 2.05
C SER A 109 17.87 -20.90 2.29
N GLY A 110 17.02 -21.41 1.38
CA GLY A 110 16.37 -22.71 1.51
C GLY A 110 16.92 -23.76 0.55
N ASP A 111 16.67 -25.03 0.83
CA ASP A 111 17.10 -26.20 0.05
C ASP A 111 16.53 -26.27 -1.38
N GLY A 112 15.67 -25.32 -1.77
CA GLY A 112 14.94 -25.33 -3.03
C GLY A 112 15.49 -24.47 -4.16
N GLY A 113 16.59 -23.75 -3.95
CA GLY A 113 17.19 -22.87 -4.99
C GLY A 113 16.38 -21.59 -5.27
N LEU A 114 16.98 -20.68 -6.02
CA LEU A 114 16.40 -19.39 -6.45
C LEU A 114 15.46 -19.57 -7.66
N GLY A 115 14.44 -20.37 -7.56
CA GLY A 115 13.43 -20.49 -8.62
C GLY A 115 12.18 -19.67 -8.28
N PRO A 116 11.71 -18.78 -9.16
CA PRO A 116 10.38 -18.18 -8.96
C PRO A 116 9.33 -19.27 -9.01
N THR A 117 8.55 -19.40 -7.95
CA THR A 117 7.58 -20.49 -7.79
C THR A 117 6.16 -20.01 -7.61
N ALA A 118 5.96 -18.71 -7.35
CA ALA A 118 4.67 -18.16 -7.02
C ALA A 118 3.90 -17.71 -8.27
N SER A 119 2.63 -18.05 -8.33
CA SER A 119 1.67 -17.37 -9.20
C SER A 119 1.19 -16.08 -8.56
N GLY A 120 0.61 -15.16 -9.35
CA GLY A 120 0.19 -13.83 -8.88
C GLY A 120 -0.63 -13.84 -7.58
N ASN A 121 -1.50 -14.85 -7.40
CA ASN A 121 -2.37 -14.97 -6.22
C ASN A 121 -1.66 -15.53 -4.97
N THR A 122 -0.53 -16.21 -5.11
CA THR A 122 0.26 -16.78 -4.00
C THR A 122 1.53 -16.00 -3.68
N ALA A 123 1.97 -15.12 -4.58
CA ALA A 123 3.17 -14.32 -4.41
C ALA A 123 3.08 -13.40 -3.19
N ARG A 124 4.10 -13.45 -2.34
CA ARG A 124 4.23 -12.62 -1.11
C ARG A 124 5.53 -11.82 -1.07
N PHE A 125 6.51 -12.22 -1.85
CA PHE A 125 7.82 -11.61 -1.91
C PHE A 125 8.20 -11.31 -3.34
N ALA A 126 8.86 -10.16 -3.54
CA ALA A 126 9.44 -9.75 -4.81
C ALA A 126 10.94 -9.58 -4.64
N ARG A 127 11.74 -10.21 -5.50
CA ARG A 127 13.18 -10.05 -5.59
C ARG A 127 13.54 -9.35 -6.87
N VAL A 128 14.35 -8.32 -6.78
CA VAL A 128 14.87 -7.56 -7.91
C VAL A 128 16.39 -7.60 -7.91
N GLU A 129 16.99 -7.95 -9.03
CA GLU A 129 18.43 -7.87 -9.26
C GLU A 129 18.72 -6.80 -10.31
N VAL A 130 19.41 -5.76 -9.89
CA VAL A 130 19.82 -4.67 -10.77
C VAL A 130 21.31 -4.81 -11.08
N ARG A 131 21.68 -4.69 -12.34
CA ARG A 131 23.08 -4.71 -12.81
C ARG A 131 23.33 -3.46 -13.62
N ALA A 132 24.46 -2.81 -13.36
CA ALA A 132 24.89 -1.63 -14.08
C ALA A 132 26.41 -1.70 -14.34
N ASP A 133 26.86 -1.07 -15.41
CA ASP A 133 28.28 -0.99 -15.73
C ASP A 133 28.82 0.37 -15.31
N ALA A 134 29.69 0.39 -14.31
CA ALA A 134 30.30 1.59 -13.77
C ALA A 134 31.57 1.96 -14.55
N PRO A 135 31.67 3.20 -15.10
CA PRO A 135 32.84 3.62 -15.83
C PRO A 135 34.03 3.87 -14.89
N LEU A 136 35.21 3.41 -15.30
CA LEU A 136 36.48 3.72 -14.65
C LEU A 136 37.10 4.97 -15.31
N VAL A 137 37.77 5.79 -14.51
CA VAL A 137 38.44 7.01 -14.98
C VAL A 137 39.95 6.79 -15.03
N PHE A 138 40.56 6.45 -13.91
CA PHE A 138 42.01 6.27 -13.84
C PHE A 138 42.50 4.93 -14.38
N PHE A 139 41.81 3.85 -14.08
CA PHE A 139 42.15 2.54 -14.65
C PHE A 139 41.87 2.46 -16.15
N ALA A 140 40.96 3.31 -16.68
CA ALA A 140 40.75 3.46 -18.10
C ALA A 140 41.99 4.02 -18.83
N LEU A 141 42.79 4.86 -18.17
CA LEU A 141 44.03 5.41 -18.69
C LEU A 141 45.17 4.37 -18.76
N LEU A 142 45.12 3.39 -17.87
CA LEU A 142 46.15 2.31 -17.80
C LEU A 142 45.87 1.17 -18.80
N GLN A 143 44.80 1.24 -19.57
CA GLN A 143 44.36 0.25 -20.59
C GLN A 143 44.25 -1.20 -20.06
N VAL A 144 44.03 -1.37 -18.78
CA VAL A 144 43.99 -2.71 -18.16
C VAL A 144 42.67 -3.44 -18.45
N ALA A 145 41.62 -2.72 -18.84
CA ALA A 145 40.32 -3.28 -19.21
C ALA A 145 39.87 -2.76 -20.59
N ALA A 146 39.57 -3.69 -21.49
CA ALA A 146 39.17 -3.34 -22.86
C ALA A 146 37.93 -2.42 -22.91
N ASP A 147 37.00 -2.56 -21.95
CA ASP A 147 35.72 -1.84 -21.97
C ASP A 147 35.65 -0.64 -21.04
N ARG A 148 36.69 -0.34 -20.28
CA ARG A 148 36.74 0.80 -19.33
C ARG A 148 35.58 0.83 -18.30
N LYS A 149 34.92 -0.29 -18.05
CA LYS A 149 33.74 -0.42 -17.20
C LYS A 149 33.86 -1.65 -16.31
N VAL A 150 33.28 -1.56 -15.13
CA VAL A 150 33.20 -2.67 -14.18
C VAL A 150 31.72 -2.94 -13.87
N PRO A 151 31.25 -4.18 -14.00
CA PRO A 151 29.86 -4.51 -13.66
C PRO A 151 29.66 -4.41 -12.14
N VAL A 152 28.62 -3.67 -11.75
CA VAL A 152 28.15 -3.53 -10.39
C VAL A 152 26.76 -4.13 -10.31
N ALA A 153 26.52 -4.97 -9.32
CA ALA A 153 25.23 -5.59 -9.11
C ALA A 153 24.74 -5.36 -7.68
N ALA A 154 23.43 -5.24 -7.55
CA ALA A 154 22.74 -5.21 -6.28
C ALA A 154 21.44 -6.02 -6.38
N ALA A 155 21.04 -6.63 -5.27
CA ALA A 155 19.79 -7.35 -5.16
C ALA A 155 19.01 -6.83 -3.95
N ALA A 156 17.68 -6.79 -4.08
CA ALA A 156 16.79 -6.46 -2.99
C ALA A 156 15.60 -7.42 -2.97
N VAL A 157 15.16 -7.77 -1.78
CA VAL A 157 13.97 -8.55 -1.53
C VAL A 157 13.02 -7.70 -0.69
N ALA A 158 11.77 -7.59 -1.13
CA ALA A 158 10.71 -6.97 -0.35
C ALA A 158 9.52 -7.92 -0.26
N GLY A 159 8.78 -7.84 0.83
CA GLY A 159 7.62 -8.69 1.03
C GLY A 159 6.66 -8.14 2.07
N VAL A 160 5.52 -8.81 2.21
CA VAL A 160 4.51 -8.44 3.20
C VAL A 160 4.93 -8.98 4.56
N SER A 161 4.99 -8.12 5.53
CA SER A 161 5.38 -8.43 6.90
C SER A 161 4.33 -9.26 7.67
N ALA A 162 4.67 -9.64 8.89
CA ALA A 162 3.71 -10.12 9.88
C ALA A 162 2.58 -9.09 10.14
N PRO A 163 1.45 -9.51 10.74
CA PRO A 163 0.34 -8.63 11.09
C PRO A 163 0.77 -7.41 11.90
N LEU A 164 0.13 -6.28 11.64
CA LEU A 164 0.41 -5.03 12.34
C LEU A 164 -0.44 -4.91 13.59
N CYS A 165 0.16 -4.42 14.67
CA CYS A 165 -0.56 -4.08 15.90
C CYS A 165 -1.24 -2.71 15.83
N SER A 166 -0.73 -1.82 15.00
CA SER A 166 -1.35 -0.52 14.75
C SER A 166 -1.41 -0.30 13.25
N ALA A 167 -2.60 0.06 12.76
CA ALA A 167 -2.86 0.36 11.36
C ALA A 167 -3.24 1.83 11.20
N CYS A 168 -2.62 2.50 10.21
CA CYS A 168 -2.84 3.91 9.92
C CYS A 168 -3.44 4.08 8.53
N GLY A 169 -4.24 5.15 8.34
CA GLY A 169 -4.85 5.46 7.06
C GLY A 169 -5.82 4.37 6.57
N ILE A 170 -6.49 3.68 7.49
CA ILE A 170 -7.53 2.69 7.20
C ILE A 170 -8.89 3.39 7.04
N GLU A 171 -9.91 2.64 6.63
CA GLU A 171 -11.25 3.21 6.52
C GLU A 171 -11.75 3.68 7.88
N PRO A 172 -12.41 4.87 7.91
CA PRO A 172 -12.91 5.46 9.16
C PRO A 172 -14.21 4.79 9.62
N LEU A 173 -14.20 3.48 9.70
CA LEU A 173 -15.35 2.72 10.19
C LEU A 173 -14.92 1.57 11.10
N ALA A 174 -15.83 1.20 12.01
CA ALA A 174 -15.73 0.03 12.84
C ALA A 174 -16.89 -0.92 12.59
N VAL A 175 -16.62 -2.21 12.67
CA VAL A 175 -17.61 -3.30 12.66
C VAL A 175 -17.43 -4.17 13.89
N ALA A 176 -18.51 -4.72 14.44
CA ALA A 176 -18.39 -5.69 15.51
C ALA A 176 -17.89 -7.04 14.98
N ALA A 177 -17.10 -7.74 15.76
CA ALA A 177 -16.80 -9.14 15.52
C ALA A 177 -18.09 -9.94 15.43
N GLN A 178 -18.19 -10.83 14.43
CA GLN A 178 -19.30 -11.79 14.34
C GLN A 178 -19.12 -12.94 15.35
N SER A 179 -17.86 -13.22 15.69
CA SER A 179 -17.47 -14.15 16.75
C SER A 179 -16.15 -13.66 17.37
N THR A 180 -16.12 -13.48 18.67
CA THR A 180 -14.90 -13.13 19.42
C THR A 180 -14.00 -14.33 19.68
N ASP A 181 -14.55 -15.56 19.58
CA ASP A 181 -13.79 -16.81 19.75
C ASP A 181 -12.92 -17.12 18.53
N ASP A 182 -13.29 -16.60 17.35
CA ASP A 182 -12.48 -16.70 16.14
C ASP A 182 -11.50 -15.52 16.06
N THR A 183 -10.30 -15.74 16.54
CA THR A 183 -9.22 -14.72 16.49
C THR A 183 -8.61 -14.55 15.08
N THR A 184 -8.91 -15.46 14.14
CA THR A 184 -8.35 -15.42 12.79
C THR A 184 -9.16 -14.54 11.87
N ASP A 185 -10.47 -14.74 11.77
CA ASP A 185 -11.34 -14.01 10.85
C ASP A 185 -12.51 -13.30 11.57
N PHE A 186 -12.61 -13.39 12.91
CA PHE A 186 -13.67 -12.80 13.75
C PHE A 186 -15.07 -13.21 13.33
N GLY A 187 -15.22 -14.44 12.82
CA GLY A 187 -16.47 -14.99 12.33
C GLY A 187 -16.86 -14.54 10.93
N PHE A 188 -16.03 -13.75 10.24
CA PHE A 188 -16.25 -13.45 8.83
C PHE A 188 -15.80 -14.61 7.95
N VAL A 189 -16.61 -14.96 6.96
CA VAL A 189 -16.32 -16.06 6.01
C VAL A 189 -15.78 -15.49 4.69
N ARG A 190 -14.60 -15.94 4.28
CA ARG A 190 -13.96 -15.48 3.04
C ARG A 190 -14.82 -15.81 1.82
N GLY A 191 -14.86 -14.88 0.87
CA GLY A 191 -15.70 -14.99 -0.33
C GLY A 191 -17.17 -14.65 -0.10
N THR A 192 -17.60 -14.46 1.16
CA THR A 192 -18.98 -14.09 1.47
C THR A 192 -19.19 -12.61 1.27
N ARG A 193 -20.29 -12.25 0.62
CA ARG A 193 -20.77 -10.87 0.47
C ARG A 193 -21.60 -10.45 1.66
N TYR A 194 -21.29 -9.29 2.20
CA TYR A 194 -21.96 -8.69 3.33
C TYR A 194 -22.58 -7.37 2.94
N THR A 195 -23.83 -7.14 3.34
CA THR A 195 -24.44 -5.81 3.28
C THR A 195 -24.05 -5.03 4.52
N PHE A 196 -23.21 -4.04 4.35
CA PHE A 196 -22.87 -3.07 5.38
C PHE A 196 -23.97 -2.02 5.47
N TYR A 197 -24.34 -1.65 6.70
CA TYR A 197 -25.34 -0.62 6.94
C TYR A 197 -25.01 0.21 8.17
N PHE A 198 -25.30 1.49 8.07
CA PHE A 198 -25.21 2.42 9.19
C PHE A 198 -26.53 2.40 9.94
N SER A 199 -26.53 2.05 11.21
CA SER A 199 -27.73 2.04 12.04
C SER A 199 -27.45 2.63 13.40
N CYS A 200 -28.39 3.41 13.86
CA CYS A 200 -28.42 3.95 15.20
C CYS A 200 -29.30 3.09 16.11
N THR A 201 -29.09 3.21 17.41
CA THR A 201 -29.88 2.50 18.41
C THR A 201 -31.37 2.74 18.19
N GLY A 202 -32.14 1.67 18.04
CA GLY A 202 -33.60 1.71 17.89
C GLY A 202 -34.10 1.76 16.44
N ASN A 203 -33.25 1.85 15.42
CA ASN A 203 -33.68 1.78 14.05
C ASN A 203 -33.82 0.32 13.57
N PRO A 204 -34.79 0.02 12.70
CA PRO A 204 -34.92 -1.30 12.12
C PRO A 204 -33.71 -1.62 11.24
N THR A 205 -33.27 -2.87 11.27
CA THR A 205 -32.23 -3.36 10.38
C THR A 205 -32.72 -3.28 8.93
N PRO A 206 -32.03 -2.58 8.03
CA PRO A 206 -32.47 -2.47 6.64
C PRO A 206 -32.36 -3.82 5.92
N PRO A 207 -33.09 -4.02 4.80
CA PRO A 207 -32.93 -5.22 4.00
C PRO A 207 -31.52 -5.31 3.41
N ALA A 208 -31.04 -6.53 3.17
CA ALA A 208 -29.80 -6.75 2.46
C ALA A 208 -29.90 -6.24 1.01
N LEU A 209 -28.75 -5.92 0.42
CA LEU A 209 -28.61 -5.54 -0.98
C LEU A 209 -28.29 -6.76 -1.83
N GLY A 210 -28.96 -6.90 -2.95
CA GLY A 210 -28.70 -7.98 -3.90
C GLY A 210 -28.82 -9.38 -3.29
N ASP A 211 -27.85 -10.22 -3.59
CA ASP A 211 -27.76 -11.60 -3.10
C ASP A 211 -27.05 -11.71 -1.73
N ALA A 212 -26.58 -10.60 -1.17
CA ALA A 212 -25.92 -10.58 0.13
C ALA A 212 -26.95 -10.79 1.25
N ALA A 213 -27.04 -12.01 1.79
CA ALA A 213 -27.97 -12.34 2.85
C ALA A 213 -27.57 -11.81 4.24
N THR A 214 -26.27 -11.73 4.49
CA THR A 214 -25.72 -11.34 5.79
C THR A 214 -25.52 -9.83 5.86
N ARG A 215 -25.97 -9.25 6.98
CA ARG A 215 -25.89 -7.81 7.24
C ARG A 215 -24.90 -7.53 8.34
N VAL A 216 -24.07 -6.51 8.15
CA VAL A 216 -23.05 -6.07 9.13
C VAL A 216 -23.29 -4.60 9.44
N GLN A 217 -23.59 -4.32 10.68
CA GLN A 217 -23.69 -2.95 11.17
C GLN A 217 -22.31 -2.33 11.24
N TYR A 218 -22.18 -1.06 10.83
CA TYR A 218 -20.96 -0.30 11.05
C TYR A 218 -21.26 1.05 11.71
N LEU A 219 -20.24 1.58 12.35
CA LEU A 219 -20.21 2.94 12.85
C LEU A 219 -19.06 3.70 12.17
N LEU A 220 -19.28 4.98 11.88
CA LEU A 220 -18.20 5.85 11.44
C LEU A 220 -17.39 6.33 12.63
N LEU A 221 -16.07 6.29 12.48
CA LEU A 221 -15.13 6.77 13.48
C LEU A 221 -14.77 8.21 13.14
N ASN A 222 -15.22 9.16 13.93
CA ASN A 222 -14.91 10.58 13.70
C ASN A 222 -13.59 11.02 14.34
N ARG A 223 -12.94 10.14 15.09
CA ARG A 223 -11.68 10.43 15.74
C ARG A 223 -10.73 9.25 15.67
N TYR A 224 -9.60 9.56 15.15
CA TYR A 224 -8.38 8.80 15.37
C TYR A 224 -7.49 9.48 16.44
N ASP A 225 -7.93 10.61 16.99
CA ASP A 225 -7.24 11.39 18.00
C ASP A 225 -8.23 11.83 19.10
N THR A 226 -7.84 11.66 20.35
CA THR A 226 -8.62 11.98 21.54
C THR A 226 -8.79 13.47 21.81
N GLU A 227 -8.07 14.34 21.09
CA GLU A 227 -8.04 15.76 21.39
C GLU A 227 -8.96 16.65 20.54
N ALA A 228 -9.50 16.17 19.43
CA ALA A 228 -10.34 17.01 18.57
C ALA A 228 -11.81 17.06 19.05
N VAL A 229 -12.26 18.21 19.45
CA VAL A 229 -13.60 18.42 20.05
C VAL A 229 -14.68 18.74 19.02
N ASN A 230 -14.32 19.18 17.81
CA ASN A 230 -15.25 19.67 16.78
C ASN A 230 -15.09 18.95 15.46
N PHE A 231 -16.22 18.69 14.79
CA PHE A 231 -16.27 18.19 13.42
C PHE A 231 -15.78 19.30 12.48
N THR A 232 -14.58 19.15 11.93
CA THR A 232 -13.99 20.11 11.00
C THR A 232 -14.16 19.64 9.55
N GLN A 233 -13.88 20.52 8.61
CA GLN A 233 -13.86 20.19 7.18
C GLN A 233 -12.85 19.07 6.85
N GLU A 234 -11.80 18.93 7.65
CA GLU A 234 -10.81 17.86 7.54
C GLU A 234 -11.40 16.48 7.82
N ASP A 235 -12.35 16.37 8.74
CA ASP A 235 -13.04 15.12 9.04
C ASP A 235 -13.89 14.65 7.85
N THR A 236 -14.48 15.58 7.12
CA THR A 236 -15.25 15.29 5.89
C THR A 236 -14.34 14.68 4.81
N GLN A 237 -13.12 15.17 4.68
CA GLN A 237 -12.10 14.63 3.78
C GLN A 237 -11.66 13.23 4.20
N LEU A 238 -11.54 12.96 5.49
CA LEU A 238 -11.22 11.65 6.02
C LEU A 238 -12.24 10.60 5.56
N PHE A 239 -13.52 10.87 5.72
CA PHE A 239 -14.58 9.96 5.31
C PHE A 239 -14.59 9.73 3.80
N ARG A 240 -14.29 10.75 3.01
CA ARG A 240 -14.28 10.65 1.55
C ARG A 240 -13.08 9.90 1.00
N ASN A 241 -11.90 10.18 1.50
CA ASN A 241 -10.66 9.67 0.93
C ASN A 241 -10.27 8.27 1.45
N GLY A 242 -10.79 7.88 2.61
CA GLY A 242 -10.51 6.58 3.21
C GLY A 242 -9.02 6.26 3.26
N ASN A 243 -8.68 4.97 3.24
CA ASN A 243 -7.30 4.52 3.41
C ASN A 243 -6.36 4.86 2.25
N ASN A 244 -6.87 5.23 1.08
CA ASN A 244 -6.04 5.46 -0.12
C ASN A 244 -5.73 6.94 -0.40
N GLY A 245 -6.34 7.87 0.31
CA GLY A 245 -6.29 9.28 -0.07
C GLY A 245 -5.79 10.23 1.00
N ILE A 246 -5.69 9.81 2.26
CA ILE A 246 -5.27 10.72 3.32
C ILE A 246 -3.75 10.78 3.35
N PRO A 247 -3.13 11.87 2.86
CA PRO A 247 -1.73 12.06 3.16
C PRO A 247 -1.59 12.18 4.68
N PRO A 248 -0.55 11.62 5.29
CA PRO A 248 -0.25 11.88 6.68
C PRO A 248 0.04 13.39 6.79
N SER A 249 -0.98 14.18 7.12
CA SER A 249 -0.75 15.57 7.52
C SER A 249 -0.14 15.56 8.91
N SER A 250 0.61 16.59 9.24
CA SER A 250 1.21 16.74 10.57
C SER A 250 0.16 16.77 11.69
N SER A 251 -1.09 17.11 11.37
CA SER A 251 -2.25 17.08 12.27
C SER A 251 -2.94 15.71 12.32
N LEU A 252 -2.84 14.91 11.25
CA LEU A 252 -3.38 13.55 11.14
C LEU A 252 -2.31 12.47 11.40
N GLY A 253 -1.12 12.83 11.85
CA GLY A 253 -0.06 11.89 12.21
C GLY A 253 -0.43 10.86 13.28
N LYS A 254 -1.62 10.99 13.87
CA LYS A 254 -2.23 10.08 14.84
C LYS A 254 -3.42 9.30 14.29
N ALA A 255 -3.71 9.34 12.98
CA ALA A 255 -4.78 8.58 12.34
C ALA A 255 -4.46 7.08 12.30
N CYS A 256 -4.10 6.48 13.43
CA CYS A 256 -3.78 5.09 13.59
C CYS A 256 -4.65 4.50 14.68
N LEU A 257 -5.20 3.32 14.44
CA LEU A 257 -5.87 2.52 15.45
C LEU A 257 -4.91 1.42 15.93
N THR A 258 -4.90 1.18 17.23
CA THR A 258 -4.05 0.16 17.86
C THR A 258 -4.92 -0.94 18.47
N ILE A 259 -4.50 -2.19 18.29
CA ILE A 259 -5.17 -3.35 18.85
C ILE A 259 -4.95 -3.39 20.36
N GLY A 260 -6.03 -3.59 21.10
CA GLY A 260 -6.03 -3.64 22.57
C GLY A 260 -6.67 -2.42 23.22
N ASN A 261 -6.56 -2.32 24.51
CA ASN A 261 -7.39 -1.50 25.38
C ASN A 261 -6.93 -0.06 25.61
N THR A 262 -5.96 0.45 24.88
CA THR A 262 -5.29 1.69 25.30
C THR A 262 -5.71 2.94 24.56
N GLU A 263 -6.47 2.81 23.47
CA GLU A 263 -6.92 3.97 22.69
C GLU A 263 -8.43 3.97 22.58
N GLN A 264 -9.03 5.04 23.07
CA GLN A 264 -10.47 5.27 22.98
C GLN A 264 -10.85 5.56 21.53
N ILE A 265 -11.69 4.70 20.97
CA ILE A 265 -12.29 4.93 19.65
C ILE A 265 -13.66 5.57 19.87
N TRP A 266 -13.77 6.81 19.47
CA TRP A 266 -15.03 7.51 19.50
C TRP A 266 -15.78 7.27 18.17
N ALA A 267 -16.84 6.50 18.21
CA ALA A 267 -17.81 6.50 17.13
C ALA A 267 -18.67 7.76 17.25
N THR A 268 -18.91 8.43 16.13
CA THR A 268 -19.83 9.56 16.11
C THR A 268 -21.25 9.04 16.24
N ALA A 269 -21.76 8.98 17.44
CA ALA A 269 -23.18 8.88 17.69
C ALA A 269 -23.75 10.26 18.03
N SER A 270 -23.58 11.21 17.09
CA SER A 270 -24.41 12.42 17.19
C SER A 270 -25.85 12.01 16.88
N PRO A 271 -26.86 12.43 17.67
CA PRO A 271 -28.26 12.19 17.35
C PRO A 271 -28.65 12.67 15.94
N ARG A 272 -27.94 13.62 15.39
CA ARG A 272 -28.12 14.09 14.00
C ARG A 272 -27.70 13.04 12.96
N LEU A 273 -26.77 12.14 13.29
CA LEU A 273 -26.35 11.05 12.42
C LEU A 273 -27.42 9.95 12.30
N CYS A 274 -28.39 9.96 13.17
CA CYS A 274 -29.45 8.97 13.27
C CYS A 274 -30.79 9.46 12.76
N SER A 275 -30.87 10.64 12.16
CA SER A 275 -32.11 11.14 11.57
C SER A 275 -32.48 10.33 10.34
N GLN A 276 -33.63 9.67 10.36
CA GLN A 276 -34.16 8.91 9.23
C GLN A 276 -34.65 9.81 8.06
N THR A 277 -34.80 11.11 8.29
CA THR A 277 -35.43 12.02 7.35
C THR A 277 -34.48 12.79 6.46
N ALA A 278 -33.19 12.77 6.78
CA ALA A 278 -32.17 13.37 5.92
C ALA A 278 -30.90 12.47 5.98
N PRO A 279 -30.29 12.16 4.81
CA PRO A 279 -29.04 11.42 4.81
C PRO A 279 -27.99 12.23 5.57
N ASN A 280 -27.26 11.52 6.42
CA ASN A 280 -26.20 12.12 7.20
C ASN A 280 -25.05 12.57 6.32
N PRO A 281 -24.59 13.81 6.39
CA PRO A 281 -23.50 14.31 5.56
C PRO A 281 -22.24 13.44 5.63
N SER A 282 -21.85 12.93 6.80
CA SER A 282 -20.67 12.10 6.94
C SER A 282 -20.82 10.72 6.28
N VAL A 283 -22.00 10.11 6.41
CA VAL A 283 -22.32 8.86 5.72
C VAL A 283 -22.36 9.07 4.22
N GLN A 284 -22.92 10.17 3.74
CA GLN A 284 -22.89 10.52 2.32
C GLN A 284 -21.46 10.70 1.80
N GLN A 285 -20.62 11.42 2.53
CA GLN A 285 -19.21 11.59 2.13
C GLN A 285 -18.46 10.25 2.11
N PHE A 286 -18.72 9.39 3.08
CA PHE A 286 -18.16 8.07 3.12
C PHE A 286 -18.58 7.23 1.89
N LEU A 287 -19.88 7.17 1.59
CA LEU A 287 -20.38 6.46 0.41
C LEU A 287 -19.87 7.06 -0.90
N CYS A 288 -19.75 8.38 -0.98
CA CYS A 288 -19.11 9.04 -2.12
C CYS A 288 -17.63 8.63 -2.26
N GLY A 289 -16.92 8.54 -1.15
CA GLY A 289 -15.55 8.03 -1.11
C GLY A 289 -15.44 6.59 -1.62
N LEU A 290 -16.36 5.72 -1.22
CA LEU A 290 -16.45 4.36 -1.75
C LEU A 290 -16.78 4.34 -3.25
N ASN A 291 -17.71 5.17 -3.71
CA ASN A 291 -18.05 5.31 -5.13
C ASN A 291 -16.83 5.73 -5.96
N ASN A 292 -16.07 6.71 -5.50
CA ASN A 292 -14.86 7.17 -6.18
C ASN A 292 -13.75 6.13 -6.32
N ARG A 293 -13.88 5.00 -5.63
CA ARG A 293 -12.95 3.88 -5.81
C ARG A 293 -13.16 3.13 -7.11
N PHE A 294 -14.38 3.19 -7.66
CA PHE A 294 -14.71 2.61 -8.96
C PHE A 294 -14.31 3.58 -10.09
N ASP A 295 -14.82 4.82 -10.02
CA ASP A 295 -14.57 5.86 -11.00
C ASP A 295 -14.52 7.23 -10.29
N ASN A 296 -13.45 7.99 -10.51
CA ASN A 296 -13.30 9.34 -9.94
C ASN A 296 -13.81 10.45 -10.89
N SER A 297 -14.36 10.10 -12.06
CA SER A 297 -14.74 11.05 -13.10
C SER A 297 -16.00 11.86 -12.77
N LEU A 298 -16.86 11.34 -11.89
CA LEU A 298 -18.14 11.98 -11.57
C LEU A 298 -18.39 11.93 -10.06
N PRO A 299 -18.12 13.02 -9.34
CA PRO A 299 -18.68 13.15 -8.00
C PRO A 299 -20.21 13.17 -8.13
N ASP A 300 -20.88 12.28 -7.39
CA ASP A 300 -22.35 12.29 -7.32
C ASP A 300 -22.86 13.67 -6.89
N ALA A 301 -24.01 14.09 -7.41
CA ALA A 301 -24.62 15.37 -7.07
C ALA A 301 -24.85 15.56 -5.57
N ALA A 302 -25.11 14.47 -4.82
CA ALA A 302 -25.21 14.50 -3.38
C ALA A 302 -23.89 14.83 -2.68
N CYS A 303 -22.75 14.42 -3.27
CA CYS A 303 -21.43 14.78 -2.78
C CYS A 303 -21.09 16.25 -3.08
N GLN A 304 -21.61 16.80 -4.17
CA GLN A 304 -21.36 18.19 -4.57
C GLN A 304 -22.05 19.21 -3.65
N ALA A 305 -23.10 18.80 -2.97
CA ALA A 305 -23.81 19.67 -2.03
C ALA A 305 -22.99 20.00 -0.76
N ILE A 306 -21.88 19.31 -0.55
CA ILE A 306 -21.03 19.49 0.62
C ILE A 306 -19.66 19.97 0.12
N ASN A 307 -19.36 21.22 0.31
CA ASN A 307 -18.23 22.02 -0.14
C ASN A 307 -16.92 21.29 -0.55
N ASP A 308 -16.32 21.70 -1.67
CA ASP A 308 -14.95 21.40 -2.15
C ASP A 308 -14.63 19.98 -2.64
N VAL A 309 -15.63 19.27 -2.99
CA VAL A 309 -15.52 17.92 -3.58
C VAL A 309 -14.69 17.88 -4.87
N ALA A 310 -14.78 18.91 -5.69
CA ALA A 310 -14.07 18.95 -6.98
C ALA A 310 -12.54 19.02 -6.86
N LEU A 311 -12.03 19.62 -5.79
CA LEU A 311 -10.59 19.75 -5.55
C LEU A 311 -9.95 18.46 -5.04
N LEU A 312 -10.72 17.60 -4.38
CA LEU A 312 -10.24 16.36 -3.76
C LEU A 312 -10.10 15.21 -4.76
N ASN A 313 -10.74 15.31 -5.92
CA ASN A 313 -10.72 14.25 -6.94
C ASN A 313 -9.53 14.32 -7.90
N THR A 314 -8.81 15.40 -7.93
CA THR A 314 -7.66 15.55 -8.82
C THR A 314 -6.50 14.71 -8.33
N GLY A 315 -6.10 13.71 -9.12
CA GLY A 315 -4.94 12.89 -8.86
C GLY A 315 -5.17 11.57 -8.10
N ILE A 316 -6.41 11.22 -7.79
CA ILE A 316 -6.71 9.90 -7.22
C ILE A 316 -6.87 8.89 -8.37
N PRO A 317 -6.03 7.84 -8.48
CA PRO A 317 -6.15 6.85 -9.54
C PRO A 317 -7.50 6.13 -9.48
N VAL A 318 -8.15 5.93 -10.61
CA VAL A 318 -9.36 5.10 -10.73
C VAL A 318 -9.01 3.63 -10.61
N ASP A 319 -9.94 2.86 -10.10
CA ASP A 319 -9.95 1.41 -10.25
C ASP A 319 -10.79 1.08 -11.50
N THR A 320 -10.16 0.49 -12.50
CA THR A 320 -10.81 0.21 -13.78
C THR A 320 -11.70 -1.01 -13.79
N ASP A 321 -11.60 -1.84 -12.73
CA ASP A 321 -12.45 -3.01 -12.57
C ASP A 321 -13.73 -2.62 -11.84
N VAL A 322 -14.76 -2.29 -12.61
CA VAL A 322 -16.09 -1.91 -12.11
C VAL A 322 -17.07 -3.08 -12.11
N THR A 323 -16.67 -4.24 -12.64
CA THR A 323 -17.53 -5.42 -12.73
C THR A 323 -17.63 -6.12 -11.38
N ASP A 324 -18.75 -6.83 -11.20
CA ASP A 324 -18.93 -7.72 -10.06
C ASP A 324 -18.06 -8.96 -10.26
N VAL A 325 -17.17 -9.23 -9.32
CA VAL A 325 -16.30 -10.41 -9.36
C VAL A 325 -16.82 -11.48 -8.42
N ALA A 326 -16.96 -12.70 -8.93
CA ALA A 326 -17.43 -13.82 -8.14
C ALA A 326 -16.37 -14.31 -7.14
N ASP A 327 -15.09 -14.25 -7.54
CA ASP A 327 -13.94 -14.62 -6.73
C ASP A 327 -12.93 -13.48 -6.69
N TYR A 328 -12.37 -13.25 -5.50
CA TYR A 328 -11.35 -12.22 -5.31
C TYR A 328 -10.11 -12.42 -6.20
N SER A 329 -9.73 -13.66 -6.50
CA SER A 329 -8.59 -13.94 -7.38
C SER A 329 -8.74 -13.30 -8.76
N ALA A 330 -9.97 -13.19 -9.26
CA ALA A 330 -10.29 -12.60 -10.56
C ALA A 330 -10.36 -11.06 -10.55
N TYR A 331 -10.20 -10.40 -9.39
CA TYR A 331 -10.18 -8.95 -9.30
C TYR A 331 -8.95 -8.38 -10.01
N ALA A 332 -9.17 -7.68 -11.11
CA ALA A 332 -8.12 -7.13 -11.97
C ALA A 332 -7.66 -5.71 -11.59
N GLY A 333 -8.30 -5.08 -10.60
CA GLY A 333 -7.97 -3.73 -10.15
C GLY A 333 -6.67 -3.68 -9.36
N ARG A 334 -6.25 -2.46 -9.04
CA ARG A 334 -5.00 -2.18 -8.31
C ARG A 334 -5.20 -2.02 -6.80
N GLY A 335 -6.18 -2.71 -6.22
CA GLY A 335 -6.46 -2.70 -4.79
C GLY A 335 -7.21 -1.47 -4.28
N ARG A 336 -7.67 -0.57 -5.16
CA ARG A 336 -8.35 0.66 -4.74
C ARG A 336 -9.70 0.38 -4.08
N ARG A 337 -10.39 -0.68 -4.49
CA ARG A 337 -11.66 -1.12 -3.91
C ARG A 337 -11.48 -1.94 -2.63
N ILE A 338 -10.24 -2.28 -2.25
CA ILE A 338 -9.96 -2.96 -0.99
C ILE A 338 -10.03 -1.94 0.14
N ILE A 339 -10.94 -2.16 1.06
CA ILE A 339 -11.05 -1.39 2.29
C ILE A 339 -10.50 -2.19 3.47
N THR A 340 -9.79 -1.52 4.36
CA THR A 340 -9.36 -2.11 5.62
C THR A 340 -10.18 -1.49 6.74
N VAL A 341 -10.90 -2.32 7.47
CA VAL A 341 -11.80 -1.90 8.55
C VAL A 341 -11.28 -2.36 9.90
N SER A 342 -11.58 -1.60 10.94
CA SER A 342 -11.34 -2.02 12.31
C SER A 342 -12.47 -2.94 12.79
N VAL A 343 -12.09 -4.10 13.35
CA VAL A 343 -13.02 -5.02 14.01
C VAL A 343 -12.93 -4.76 15.51
N VAL A 344 -14.07 -4.52 16.11
CA VAL A 344 -14.20 -4.20 17.55
C VAL A 344 -15.01 -5.27 18.29
N ASP A 345 -14.89 -5.29 19.58
CA ASP A 345 -15.62 -6.21 20.47
C ASP A 345 -17.14 -5.97 20.42
N VAL A 346 -17.53 -4.72 20.55
CA VAL A 346 -18.94 -4.29 20.52
C VAL A 346 -19.05 -2.92 19.88
N LEU A 347 -20.09 -2.70 19.07
CA LEU A 347 -20.38 -1.38 18.53
C LEU A 347 -21.08 -0.52 19.57
N SER A 348 -20.48 0.61 19.90
CA SER A 348 -21.05 1.61 20.81
C SER A 348 -20.89 3.00 20.25
N GLY A 349 -21.98 3.77 20.23
CA GLY A 349 -21.94 5.18 19.84
C GLY A 349 -21.58 6.12 20.99
N THR A 350 -21.50 5.63 22.23
CA THR A 350 -21.34 6.46 23.42
C THR A 350 -20.25 5.96 24.37
N ALA A 351 -19.77 4.73 24.19
CA ALA A 351 -18.73 4.11 25.02
C ALA A 351 -17.51 3.74 24.18
N ASP A 352 -16.42 3.53 24.87
CA ASP A 352 -15.17 3.06 24.26
C ASP A 352 -15.36 1.68 23.66
N MET A 353 -14.71 1.45 22.54
CA MET A 353 -14.69 0.17 21.83
C MET A 353 -13.27 -0.38 21.81
N THR A 354 -13.12 -1.67 22.02
CA THR A 354 -11.80 -2.32 21.93
C THR A 354 -11.55 -2.81 20.53
N VAL A 355 -10.44 -2.37 19.92
CA VAL A 355 -10.02 -2.90 18.62
C VAL A 355 -9.44 -4.31 18.81
N LEU A 356 -10.06 -5.30 18.20
CA LEU A 356 -9.61 -6.69 18.19
C LEU A 356 -8.64 -6.96 17.05
N GLY A 357 -8.80 -6.28 15.92
CA GLY A 357 -7.96 -6.46 14.75
C GLY A 357 -8.43 -5.66 13.55
N PHE A 358 -7.78 -5.92 12.43
CA PHE A 358 -8.11 -5.29 11.14
C PHE A 358 -8.42 -6.36 10.11
N ARG A 359 -9.46 -6.11 9.27
CA ARG A 359 -9.87 -7.05 8.22
C ARG A 359 -10.14 -6.31 6.92
N GLN A 360 -9.92 -7.01 5.82
CA GLN A 360 -10.04 -6.42 4.48
C GLN A 360 -11.25 -6.95 3.74
N PHE A 361 -11.91 -6.03 3.05
CA PHE A 361 -13.09 -6.31 2.24
C PHE A 361 -12.92 -5.66 0.87
N LEU A 362 -13.37 -6.33 -0.18
CA LEU A 362 -13.48 -5.78 -1.52
C LEU A 362 -14.87 -5.14 -1.67
N VAL A 363 -14.91 -3.84 -1.89
CA VAL A 363 -16.15 -3.11 -2.12
C VAL A 363 -16.73 -3.50 -3.48
N MET A 364 -18.01 -3.88 -3.48
CA MET A 364 -18.73 -4.31 -4.67
C MET A 364 -19.69 -3.20 -5.13
N PRO A 365 -20.00 -3.08 -6.43
CA PRO A 365 -21.04 -2.17 -6.89
C PRO A 365 -22.39 -2.56 -6.31
N ASN A 366 -23.30 -1.58 -6.22
CA ASN A 366 -24.68 -1.89 -5.87
C ASN A 366 -25.31 -2.77 -6.96
N PRO A 367 -26.17 -3.73 -6.58
CA PRO A 367 -26.85 -4.58 -7.55
C PRO A 367 -27.60 -3.77 -8.61
N GLY A 368 -27.34 -4.07 -9.87
CA GLY A 368 -27.97 -3.40 -11.01
C GLY A 368 -27.39 -2.03 -11.36
N VAL A 369 -26.35 -1.55 -10.64
CA VAL A 369 -25.64 -0.31 -10.94
C VAL A 369 -24.13 -0.53 -10.81
N THR A 370 -23.36 0.32 -11.50
CA THR A 370 -21.89 0.22 -11.50
C THR A 370 -21.22 1.07 -10.40
N SER A 371 -22.00 1.67 -9.52
CA SER A 371 -21.52 2.55 -8.47
C SER A 371 -22.36 2.43 -7.20
N ILE A 372 -21.83 2.91 -6.09
CA ILE A 372 -22.55 3.04 -4.82
C ILE A 372 -23.33 4.35 -4.82
N SER A 373 -24.60 4.32 -4.45
CA SER A 373 -25.42 5.53 -4.34
C SER A 373 -25.27 6.17 -2.97
N PRO A 374 -24.77 7.42 -2.90
CA PRO A 374 -24.73 8.17 -1.64
C PRO A 374 -26.11 8.55 -1.09
N SER A 375 -27.14 8.49 -1.91
CA SER A 375 -28.54 8.71 -1.50
C SER A 375 -29.23 7.45 -0.95
N ASP A 376 -28.54 6.29 -0.98
CA ASP A 376 -29.09 5.08 -0.41
C ASP A 376 -29.17 5.24 1.14
N GLY A 377 -30.36 5.46 1.61
CA GLY A 377 -30.61 5.63 3.05
C GLY A 377 -30.25 4.34 3.79
N PRO A 378 -29.94 4.26 4.88
CA PRO A 378 -29.05 3.99 5.97
C PRO A 378 -27.58 3.67 5.60
N GLY A 379 -27.02 4.26 4.58
CA GLY A 379 -25.60 4.13 4.26
C GLY A 379 -25.17 2.72 3.84
N ARG A 380 -26.04 2.01 3.09
CA ARG A 380 -25.77 0.62 2.69
C ARG A 380 -24.76 0.53 1.55
N PHE A 381 -23.88 -0.44 1.66
CA PHE A 381 -23.02 -0.87 0.55
C PHE A 381 -22.72 -2.37 0.70
N ILE A 382 -22.27 -2.99 -0.38
CA ILE A 382 -21.86 -4.40 -0.38
C ILE A 382 -20.34 -4.49 -0.40
N ALA A 383 -19.78 -5.40 0.39
CA ALA A 383 -18.38 -5.75 0.29
C ALA A 383 -18.18 -7.25 0.57
N THR A 384 -17.26 -7.85 -0.18
CA THR A 384 -16.87 -9.26 -0.03
C THR A 384 -15.71 -9.36 0.95
N TYR A 385 -15.81 -10.24 1.93
CA TYR A 385 -14.69 -10.48 2.84
C TYR A 385 -13.57 -11.26 2.13
N ILE A 386 -12.36 -10.71 2.13
CA ILE A 386 -11.21 -11.26 1.38
C ILE A 386 -10.06 -11.72 2.29
N GLY A 387 -10.23 -11.67 3.60
CA GLY A 387 -9.15 -11.91 4.55
C GLY A 387 -8.25 -10.69 4.71
N ASN A 388 -6.94 -10.84 4.52
CA ASN A 388 -5.97 -9.74 4.64
C ASN A 388 -4.89 -9.85 3.55
N PRO A 389 -5.25 -9.89 2.27
CA PRO A 389 -4.29 -10.15 1.20
C PRO A 389 -3.43 -8.94 0.87
N ALA A 390 -3.95 -7.72 1.04
CA ALA A 390 -3.28 -6.51 0.59
C ALA A 390 -2.42 -5.88 1.71
N PRO A 391 -1.18 -5.46 1.41
CA PRO A 391 -0.35 -4.79 2.39
C PRO A 391 -0.87 -3.38 2.69
N LEU A 392 -0.76 -2.96 3.95
CA LEU A 392 -1.01 -1.58 4.35
C LEU A 392 0.20 -0.69 4.07
N LYS A 393 -0.06 0.57 3.75
CA LYS A 393 1.01 1.55 3.50
C LYS A 393 1.71 1.96 4.79
N GLN A 394 0.98 2.06 5.89
CA GLN A 394 1.49 2.54 7.17
C GLN A 394 0.94 1.72 8.33
N GLY A 395 1.78 1.52 9.33
CA GLY A 395 1.43 0.80 10.54
C GLY A 395 2.66 0.49 11.38
N ARG A 396 2.42 0.01 12.60
CA ARG A 396 3.47 -0.33 13.56
C ARG A 396 3.36 -1.77 13.99
N PHE A 397 4.52 -2.39 14.14
CA PHE A 397 4.64 -3.67 14.82
C PHE A 397 4.53 -3.49 16.33
N GLY A 398 4.16 -4.53 17.02
CA GLY A 398 4.10 -4.55 18.48
C GLY A 398 3.85 -5.95 19.02
N SER A 399 3.68 -6.07 20.31
CA SER A 399 3.40 -7.32 21.01
C SER A 399 1.90 -7.49 21.31
N CYS A 400 1.03 -7.19 20.37
CA CYS A 400 -0.42 -7.25 20.57
C CYS A 400 -1.00 -8.67 20.53
N GLY A 401 -0.18 -9.69 20.31
CA GLY A 401 -0.62 -11.09 20.30
C GLY A 401 -1.47 -11.50 19.11
N VAL A 402 -1.63 -10.63 18.11
CA VAL A 402 -2.45 -10.90 16.92
C VAL A 402 -1.74 -11.84 15.98
N GLN A 403 -2.42 -12.93 15.62
CA GLN A 403 -1.89 -13.94 14.71
C GLN A 403 -2.32 -13.74 13.25
N SER A 404 -3.39 -12.96 13.02
CA SER A 404 -3.95 -12.69 11.68
C SER A 404 -4.26 -11.21 11.50
N GLY A 405 -3.93 -10.66 10.35
CA GLY A 405 -4.18 -9.26 10.01
C GLY A 405 -3.34 -8.80 8.83
N PRO A 406 -3.60 -7.61 8.30
CA PRO A 406 -2.79 -7.05 7.23
C PRO A 406 -1.39 -6.70 7.72
N GLY A 407 -0.39 -6.99 6.90
CA GLY A 407 0.99 -6.56 7.08
C GLY A 407 1.28 -5.26 6.33
N LYS A 408 2.53 -4.81 6.37
CA LYS A 408 3.06 -3.76 5.50
C LYS A 408 4.24 -4.29 4.71
N VAL A 409 4.57 -3.63 3.60
CA VAL A 409 5.75 -4.00 2.83
C VAL A 409 7.02 -3.59 3.57
N VAL A 410 7.96 -4.51 3.64
CA VAL A 410 9.28 -4.32 4.26
C VAL A 410 10.37 -4.90 3.35
N LEU A 411 11.57 -4.33 3.44
CA LEU A 411 12.79 -4.92 2.86
C LEU A 411 13.34 -6.00 3.81
N HIS A 412 13.87 -7.05 3.20
CA HIS A 412 14.49 -8.18 3.90
C HIS A 412 15.95 -8.33 3.56
#